data_78ddf4baa43de05ec8ace1c4aecefb59
#
_entry.id   78ddf4baa43de05ec8ace1c4aecefb59
#
_cell.length_a   1.000
_cell.length_b   1.000
_cell.length_c   1.000
_cell.angle_alpha   90.00
_cell.angle_beta   90.00
_cell.angle_gamma   90.00
#
_symmetry.space_group_name_H-M   'P 1'
#
loop_
_entity.id
_entity.type
_entity.pdbx_description
1 polymer ?
#
loop_
_entity_poly.entity_id
_entity_poly.type
_entity_poly.pdbx_seq_one_letter_code
_entity_poly.pdbx_strand_id
1 'polypeptide(L)'
;MIKQKYVGSLTVILGLWLLVVGQVLALSPEEKATAIIQASPAAQNIQRGFKSEYGSLYFFVEGLTGKIGPLPSEQHERRNDAFIPAIIGSNEFFGGTGSLSRIAVLLDQQGKAINVVVEGNTKLTTEFIKAVANTRYMLMWGVQFLDGTLDLSQFGNLERLAIIAVDTAKHIVLPEAGNLAKLRIDQANLESIFNVEKQTHLNVLISSVVNFDGFDIVDGSQSLKYLSIDLSGSELDIGSLMNLESARLTMPEYKNISTINKLEHLRELSIRRMNDPKVKDVILPKNLEEIWMFNIKKGSLPKISHLPKLKSVSFRSVEDNILENMDNLPNLKELFGAGVELPTLDGIEKLPSLVTVNLNNNETIDISSVASLSKLEGLFVSENVLDDVNVIAEMPWLKDIDVSYNRLRALPKLKLESKLKSIDFSDNPIEAISPEVLASYSSVRKSAYNTPFYQSLTHEQRRAF
;
A
#
# COMPACT_ATOMS: atom_id res chain seq x y z
N MET A 1 -10.62 -46.19 6.38
CA MET A 1 -12.01 -46.04 6.88
C MET A 1 -11.94 -45.63 8.35
N ILE A 2 -11.95 -44.32 8.62
CA ILE A 2 -11.97 -43.77 9.97
C ILE A 2 -13.40 -43.34 10.23
N LYS A 3 -14.05 -44.02 11.20
CA LYS A 3 -15.41 -43.72 11.64
C LYS A 3 -15.46 -42.32 12.25
N GLN A 4 -16.19 -41.42 11.64
CA GLN A 4 -16.64 -40.18 12.26
C GLN A 4 -17.50 -40.48 13.45
N LYS A 5 -17.04 -40.10 14.66
CA LYS A 5 -17.92 -39.96 15.84
C LYS A 5 -18.47 -38.54 15.80
N TYR A 6 -19.74 -38.41 15.51
CA TYR A 6 -20.51 -37.21 15.82
C TYR A 6 -20.61 -37.06 17.31
N VAL A 7 -20.01 -36.02 17.88
CA VAL A 7 -20.25 -35.62 19.26
C VAL A 7 -21.42 -34.66 19.25
N GLY A 8 -22.52 -35.01 19.88
CA GLY A 8 -23.77 -34.27 19.84
C GLY A 8 -23.64 -32.83 20.40
N SER A 9 -24.52 -31.97 20.00
CA SER A 9 -24.56 -30.52 20.31
C SER A 9 -24.45 -30.17 21.80
N LEU A 10 -24.79 -31.09 22.73
CA LEU A 10 -24.68 -30.88 24.15
C LEU A 10 -23.23 -30.85 24.67
N THR A 11 -22.33 -31.61 24.05
CA THR A 11 -20.91 -31.68 24.44
C THR A 11 -20.16 -30.40 24.05
N VAL A 12 -20.59 -29.75 23.00
CA VAL A 12 -20.01 -28.50 22.48
C VAL A 12 -20.39 -27.31 23.35
N ILE A 13 -21.65 -27.23 23.79
CA ILE A 13 -22.13 -26.20 24.71
C ILE A 13 -21.43 -26.35 26.07
N LEU A 14 -21.24 -27.58 26.55
CA LEU A 14 -20.45 -27.84 27.76
C LEU A 14 -18.96 -27.46 27.61
N GLY A 15 -18.37 -27.68 26.41
CA GLY A 15 -17.00 -27.30 26.13
C GLY A 15 -16.78 -25.78 26.17
N LEU A 16 -17.70 -25.01 25.67
CA LEU A 16 -17.69 -23.54 25.74
C LEU A 16 -17.92 -23.02 27.18
N TRP A 17 -18.86 -23.63 27.89
CA TRP A 17 -19.09 -23.30 29.30
C TRP A 17 -17.85 -23.60 30.17
N LEU A 18 -17.12 -24.67 29.87
CA LEU A 18 -15.87 -25.04 30.56
C LEU A 18 -14.73 -24.08 30.23
N LEU A 19 -14.68 -23.49 28.98
CA LEU A 19 -13.76 -22.41 28.60
C LEU A 19 -13.99 -21.14 29.41
N VAL A 20 -15.24 -20.80 29.67
CA VAL A 20 -15.63 -19.61 30.43
C VAL A 20 -15.45 -19.81 31.96
N VAL A 21 -15.50 -21.02 32.47
CA VAL A 21 -15.49 -21.31 33.92
C VAL A 21 -14.14 -21.88 34.43
N GLY A 22 -13.09 -21.89 33.60
CA GLY A 22 -11.75 -22.33 34.06
C GLY A 22 -11.56 -23.85 34.20
N GLN A 23 -12.53 -24.70 33.82
CA GLN A 23 -12.41 -26.16 33.83
C GLN A 23 -11.86 -26.78 32.56
N VAL A 24 -11.38 -25.95 31.63
CA VAL A 24 -10.88 -26.35 30.30
C VAL A 24 -9.51 -27.04 30.32
N LEU A 25 -8.90 -27.21 31.45
CA LEU A 25 -7.59 -27.85 31.58
C LEU A 25 -7.53 -29.30 31.09
N ALA A 26 -8.70 -29.95 30.88
CA ALA A 26 -8.79 -31.35 30.45
C ALA A 26 -9.01 -31.56 28.95
N LEU A 27 -9.32 -30.51 28.19
CA LEU A 27 -9.51 -30.63 26.73
C LEU A 27 -8.17 -30.62 25.99
N SER A 28 -8.06 -31.49 24.97
CA SER A 28 -6.93 -31.43 24.04
C SER A 28 -6.91 -30.08 23.28
N PRO A 29 -5.76 -29.66 22.72
CA PRO A 29 -5.70 -28.47 21.88
C PRO A 29 -6.71 -28.51 20.72
N GLU A 30 -6.97 -29.69 20.15
CA GLU A 30 -7.95 -29.88 19.06
C GLU A 30 -9.38 -29.61 19.52
N GLU A 31 -9.74 -30.08 20.71
CA GLU A 31 -11.08 -29.86 21.32
C GLU A 31 -11.29 -28.38 21.68
N LYS A 32 -10.26 -27.72 22.21
CA LYS A 32 -10.30 -26.27 22.48
C LYS A 32 -10.51 -25.44 21.22
N ALA A 33 -9.75 -25.74 20.16
CA ALA A 33 -9.91 -25.05 18.89
C ALA A 33 -11.29 -25.29 18.28
N THR A 34 -11.78 -26.52 18.33
CA THR A 34 -13.14 -26.85 17.86
C THR A 34 -14.20 -26.06 18.63
N ALA A 35 -14.07 -25.93 19.96
CA ALA A 35 -14.97 -25.14 20.75
C ALA A 35 -14.96 -23.64 20.41
N ILE A 36 -13.77 -23.07 20.15
CA ILE A 36 -13.62 -21.67 19.74
C ILE A 36 -14.34 -21.42 18.41
N ILE A 37 -14.15 -22.27 17.41
CA ILE A 37 -14.77 -22.10 16.10
C ILE A 37 -16.29 -22.31 16.16
N GLN A 38 -16.75 -23.29 16.91
CA GLN A 38 -18.19 -23.57 17.07
C GLN A 38 -18.95 -22.51 17.87
N ALA A 39 -18.25 -21.62 18.58
CA ALA A 39 -18.85 -20.43 19.17
C ALA A 39 -19.32 -19.42 18.09
N SER A 40 -18.89 -19.56 16.84
CA SER A 40 -19.40 -18.76 15.73
C SER A 40 -20.71 -19.36 15.18
N PRO A 41 -21.78 -18.55 15.01
CA PRO A 41 -23.02 -19.01 14.37
C PRO A 41 -22.85 -19.53 12.94
N ALA A 42 -21.76 -19.14 12.27
CA ALA A 42 -21.45 -19.55 10.90
C ALA A 42 -20.76 -20.91 10.83
N ALA A 43 -20.32 -21.48 11.94
CA ALA A 43 -19.59 -22.74 11.98
C ALA A 43 -20.53 -23.93 11.92
N GLN A 44 -21.19 -24.17 10.77
CA GLN A 44 -22.02 -25.36 10.60
C GLN A 44 -21.20 -26.61 10.28
N ASN A 45 -20.04 -26.44 9.61
CA ASN A 45 -19.16 -27.55 9.24
C ASN A 45 -17.70 -27.14 9.44
N ILE A 46 -17.01 -27.80 10.36
CA ILE A 46 -15.61 -27.57 10.67
C ILE A 46 -14.77 -28.66 10.03
N GLN A 47 -13.82 -28.25 9.18
CA GLN A 47 -12.80 -29.16 8.66
C GLN A 47 -11.53 -29.06 9.51
N ARG A 48 -10.92 -30.20 9.76
CA ARG A 48 -9.67 -30.29 10.51
C ARG A 48 -8.53 -29.63 9.73
N GLY A 49 -7.83 -28.69 10.36
CA GLY A 49 -6.63 -28.07 9.82
C GLY A 49 -5.38 -28.92 9.99
N PHE A 50 -4.24 -28.32 9.72
CA PHE A 50 -2.93 -28.95 9.80
C PHE A 50 -2.22 -28.59 11.09
N LYS A 51 -1.40 -29.52 11.58
CA LYS A 51 -0.42 -29.21 12.61
C LYS A 51 0.73 -28.47 11.94
N SER A 52 1.06 -27.25 12.37
CA SER A 52 2.18 -26.50 11.84
C SER A 52 3.51 -27.09 12.34
N GLU A 53 4.60 -26.77 11.67
CA GLU A 53 5.96 -27.07 12.12
C GLU A 53 6.30 -26.50 13.51
N TYR A 54 5.54 -25.45 13.94
CA TYR A 54 5.64 -24.83 15.26
C TYR A 54 4.73 -25.50 16.32
N GLY A 55 4.12 -26.63 16.01
CA GLY A 55 3.23 -27.34 16.93
C GLY A 55 1.82 -26.75 17.06
N SER A 56 1.45 -25.77 16.25
CA SER A 56 0.15 -25.12 16.26
C SER A 56 -0.86 -25.81 15.36
N LEU A 57 -2.15 -25.71 15.69
CA LEU A 57 -3.24 -26.33 14.95
C LEU A 57 -4.08 -25.27 14.26
N TYR A 58 -4.43 -25.54 13.00
CA TYR A 58 -5.30 -24.70 12.18
C TYR A 58 -6.66 -25.37 12.04
N PHE A 59 -7.72 -24.59 12.15
CA PHE A 59 -9.09 -25.03 11.94
C PHE A 59 -9.79 -24.11 10.96
N PHE A 60 -10.65 -24.70 10.10
CA PHE A 60 -11.35 -23.99 9.05
C PHE A 60 -12.82 -24.34 9.06
N VAL A 61 -13.66 -23.39 8.66
CA VAL A 61 -15.06 -23.62 8.38
C VAL A 61 -15.23 -24.14 6.95
N GLU A 62 -16.18 -25.02 6.71
CA GLU A 62 -16.47 -25.62 5.41
C GLU A 62 -16.75 -24.55 4.35
N GLY A 63 -16.27 -24.79 3.13
CA GLY A 63 -16.36 -23.86 2.01
C GLY A 63 -15.01 -23.39 1.48
N LEU A 64 -13.90 -23.76 2.12
CA LEU A 64 -12.55 -23.52 1.62
C LEU A 64 -12.20 -24.50 0.53
N THR A 65 -12.23 -24.06 -0.72
CA THR A 65 -11.64 -24.76 -1.85
C THR A 65 -10.29 -24.13 -2.15
N GLY A 66 -9.21 -24.69 -1.61
CA GLY A 66 -7.85 -24.24 -1.91
C GLY A 66 -6.81 -24.93 -1.03
N LYS A 67 -5.60 -25.05 -1.54
CA LYS A 67 -4.45 -25.49 -0.74
C LYS A 67 -4.13 -24.42 0.29
N ILE A 68 -4.13 -24.80 1.54
CA ILE A 68 -3.74 -23.94 2.63
C ILE A 68 -2.23 -24.01 2.75
N GLY A 69 -1.57 -22.88 2.50
CA GLY A 69 -0.16 -22.70 2.80
C GLY A 69 0.09 -22.52 4.32
N PRO A 70 1.34 -22.65 4.78
CA PRO A 70 1.71 -22.27 6.13
C PRO A 70 1.41 -20.77 6.34
N LEU A 71 1.02 -20.37 7.55
CA LEU A 71 0.96 -18.95 7.90
C LEU A 71 2.34 -18.31 7.62
N PRO A 72 2.39 -17.06 7.15
CA PRO A 72 3.65 -16.37 6.91
C PRO A 72 4.53 -16.46 8.15
N SER A 73 5.76 -16.93 7.99
CA SER A 73 6.74 -16.92 9.07
C SER A 73 7.05 -15.48 9.47
N GLU A 74 7.50 -15.28 10.72
CA GLU A 74 7.95 -13.98 11.24
C GLU A 74 8.96 -13.25 10.32
N GLN A 75 9.60 -13.96 9.38
CA GLN A 75 10.53 -13.38 8.40
C GLN A 75 9.85 -12.42 7.41
N HIS A 76 8.55 -12.52 7.18
CA HIS A 76 7.80 -11.57 6.35
C HIS A 76 7.37 -10.30 7.11
N GLU A 77 7.54 -10.25 8.42
CA GLU A 77 7.22 -9.08 9.25
C GLU A 77 8.14 -7.87 9.05
N ARG A 78 9.26 -8.02 8.32
CA ARG A 78 10.28 -6.96 8.18
C ARG A 78 9.97 -5.88 7.12
N ARG A 79 8.86 -5.98 6.39
CA ARG A 79 8.39 -4.91 5.50
C ARG A 79 7.25 -4.17 6.18
N ASN A 80 7.49 -2.90 6.48
CA ASN A 80 6.54 -2.02 7.19
C ASN A 80 5.15 -1.88 6.55
N ASP A 81 4.98 -2.23 5.28
CA ASP A 81 3.70 -2.20 4.56
C ASP A 81 2.84 -3.46 4.74
N ALA A 82 3.32 -4.43 5.47
CA ALA A 82 2.78 -5.79 5.45
C ALA A 82 1.96 -6.17 6.69
N PHE A 83 1.21 -5.22 7.27
CA PHE A 83 0.28 -5.63 8.32
C PHE A 83 -0.72 -6.68 7.82
N ILE A 84 -1.27 -6.49 6.64
CA ILE A 84 -2.23 -7.41 6.03
C ILE A 84 -1.55 -8.52 5.23
N PRO A 85 -0.57 -8.28 4.34
CA PRO A 85 0.13 -9.36 3.68
C PRO A 85 0.86 -10.31 4.63
N ALA A 86 1.31 -9.86 5.81
CA ALA A 86 1.93 -10.74 6.80
C ALA A 86 0.94 -11.63 7.54
N ILE A 87 -0.33 -11.20 7.69
CA ILE A 87 -1.41 -12.03 8.25
C ILE A 87 -2.11 -12.81 7.14
N ILE A 88 -2.31 -12.20 5.96
CA ILE A 88 -2.99 -12.75 4.79
C ILE A 88 -1.96 -13.32 3.80
N GLY A 89 -0.82 -13.77 4.22
CA GLY A 89 0.26 -14.24 3.38
C GLY A 89 -0.17 -14.65 1.97
N SER A 90 0.07 -13.80 0.98
CA SER A 90 -0.20 -13.97 -0.44
C SER A 90 -1.68 -14.30 -0.83
N ASN A 91 -2.09 -13.92 -2.02
CA ASN A 91 -3.38 -14.30 -2.63
C ASN A 91 -3.63 -15.83 -2.69
N GLU A 92 -2.62 -16.64 -2.41
CA GLU A 92 -2.72 -18.10 -2.36
C GLU A 92 -3.42 -18.61 -1.10
N PHE A 93 -3.39 -17.84 -0.01
CA PHE A 93 -4.09 -18.21 1.24
C PHE A 93 -5.62 -18.03 1.12
N PHE A 94 -6.05 -17.06 0.31
CA PHE A 94 -7.45 -16.69 0.13
C PHE A 94 -7.88 -16.68 -1.36
N GLY A 95 -7.38 -17.59 -2.16
CA GLY A 95 -7.76 -17.76 -3.56
C GLY A 95 -9.24 -18.12 -3.75
N GLY A 96 -10.07 -17.10 -3.99
CA GLY A 96 -11.46 -17.30 -4.35
C GLY A 96 -12.31 -16.04 -4.21
N THR A 97 -12.71 -15.47 -5.33
CA THR A 97 -13.78 -14.45 -5.44
C THR A 97 -15.13 -15.10 -5.16
N GLY A 98 -15.46 -15.39 -3.92
CA GLY A 98 -16.74 -16.00 -3.58
C GLY A 98 -17.16 -15.63 -2.17
N SER A 99 -18.45 -15.55 -1.95
CA SER A 99 -19.15 -15.25 -0.70
C SER A 99 -18.93 -16.30 0.43
N LEU A 100 -17.73 -16.81 0.58
CA LEU A 100 -17.44 -17.89 1.53
C LEU A 100 -17.02 -17.30 2.88
N SER A 101 -17.69 -17.73 3.93
CA SER A 101 -17.35 -17.43 5.32
C SER A 101 -16.16 -18.27 5.78
N ARG A 102 -15.16 -17.64 6.39
CA ARG A 102 -13.93 -18.31 6.81
C ARG A 102 -13.56 -17.90 8.23
N ILE A 103 -13.20 -18.88 9.05
CA ILE A 103 -12.57 -18.66 10.35
C ILE A 103 -11.31 -19.51 10.40
N ALA A 104 -10.17 -18.89 10.66
CA ALA A 104 -8.93 -19.56 10.92
C ALA A 104 -8.41 -19.15 12.29
N VAL A 105 -8.09 -20.11 13.14
CA VAL A 105 -7.55 -19.88 14.46
C VAL A 105 -6.23 -20.64 14.59
N LEU A 106 -5.17 -19.91 14.89
CA LEU A 106 -3.88 -20.50 15.24
C LEU A 106 -3.80 -20.61 16.76
N LEU A 107 -3.52 -21.81 17.24
CA LEU A 107 -3.37 -22.07 18.67
C LEU A 107 -1.90 -22.31 19.05
N ASP A 108 -1.53 -21.92 20.26
CA ASP A 108 -0.29 -22.34 20.89
C ASP A 108 -0.34 -23.82 21.33
N GLN A 109 0.77 -24.29 21.90
CA GLN A 109 0.86 -25.67 22.36
C GLN A 109 -0.10 -25.98 23.55
N GLN A 110 -0.57 -24.93 24.25
CA GLN A 110 -1.54 -25.01 25.31
C GLN A 110 -2.98 -24.90 24.82
N GLY A 111 -3.19 -24.73 23.49
CA GLY A 111 -4.50 -24.58 22.90
C GLY A 111 -5.15 -23.20 23.08
N LYS A 112 -4.36 -22.17 23.40
CA LYS A 112 -4.85 -20.79 23.42
C LYS A 112 -4.75 -20.18 22.03
N ALA A 113 -5.74 -19.37 21.65
CA ALA A 113 -5.70 -18.65 20.40
C ALA A 113 -4.56 -17.61 20.39
N ILE A 114 -3.66 -17.70 19.42
CA ILE A 114 -2.59 -16.71 19.17
C ILE A 114 -3.03 -15.75 18.09
N ASN A 115 -3.52 -16.28 16.95
CA ASN A 115 -3.97 -15.52 15.83
C ASN A 115 -5.38 -15.94 15.43
N VAL A 116 -6.19 -14.96 15.07
CA VAL A 116 -7.56 -15.19 14.58
C VAL A 116 -7.75 -14.41 13.29
N VAL A 117 -8.18 -15.11 12.26
CA VAL A 117 -8.58 -14.51 10.98
C VAL A 117 -10.02 -14.92 10.72
N VAL A 118 -10.89 -13.93 10.53
CA VAL A 118 -12.29 -14.14 10.17
C VAL A 118 -12.59 -13.36 8.92
N GLU A 119 -13.18 -14.03 7.92
CA GLU A 119 -13.36 -13.48 6.59
C GLU A 119 -14.72 -13.84 6.00
N GLY A 120 -15.16 -13.01 5.06
CA GLY A 120 -16.40 -13.22 4.32
C GLY A 120 -17.64 -12.90 5.17
N ASN A 121 -18.79 -13.34 4.71
CA ASN A 121 -20.09 -13.04 5.34
C ASN A 121 -20.32 -13.84 6.64
N THR A 122 -19.29 -13.92 7.48
CA THR A 122 -19.32 -14.66 8.75
C THR A 122 -20.04 -13.83 9.81
N LYS A 123 -21.02 -14.45 10.51
CA LYS A 123 -21.70 -13.82 11.62
C LYS A 123 -20.99 -14.14 12.92
N LEU A 124 -20.59 -13.13 13.66
CA LEU A 124 -19.90 -13.25 14.94
C LEU A 124 -20.79 -12.76 16.09
N THR A 125 -20.56 -13.33 17.25
CA THR A 125 -21.22 -12.96 18.52
C THR A 125 -20.19 -12.57 19.56
N THR A 126 -20.68 -11.96 20.65
CA THR A 126 -19.89 -11.66 21.84
C THR A 126 -19.25 -12.92 22.45
N GLU A 127 -19.93 -14.08 22.38
CA GLU A 127 -19.39 -15.37 22.88
C GLU A 127 -18.14 -15.78 22.10
N PHE A 128 -18.15 -15.63 20.76
CA PHE A 128 -16.96 -15.90 19.95
C PHE A 128 -15.80 -14.98 20.35
N ILE A 129 -16.07 -13.67 20.49
CA ILE A 129 -15.05 -12.69 20.87
C ILE A 129 -14.43 -13.03 22.20
N LYS A 130 -15.25 -13.39 23.21
CA LYS A 130 -14.76 -13.84 24.53
C LYS A 130 -13.90 -15.11 24.44
N ALA A 131 -14.28 -16.06 23.60
CA ALA A 131 -13.54 -17.31 23.42
C ALA A 131 -12.13 -17.10 22.83
N VAL A 132 -11.91 -16.02 22.07
CA VAL A 132 -10.62 -15.69 21.46
C VAL A 132 -9.86 -14.55 22.18
N ALA A 133 -10.25 -14.17 23.38
CA ALA A 133 -9.74 -13.00 24.11
C ALA A 133 -8.22 -13.03 24.43
N ASN A 134 -7.56 -14.18 24.31
CA ASN A 134 -6.09 -14.31 24.50
C ASN A 134 -5.28 -14.06 23.22
N THR A 135 -5.94 -13.72 22.12
CA THR A 135 -5.30 -13.52 20.82
C THR A 135 -4.32 -12.35 20.85
N ARG A 136 -3.17 -12.53 20.20
CA ARG A 136 -2.18 -11.46 19.95
C ARG A 136 -2.46 -10.73 18.63
N TYR A 137 -2.96 -11.45 17.61
CA TYR A 137 -3.21 -10.89 16.27
C TYR A 137 -4.63 -11.25 15.82
N MET A 138 -5.42 -10.25 15.46
CA MET A 138 -6.79 -10.46 14.99
C MET A 138 -7.03 -9.69 13.69
N LEU A 139 -7.59 -10.41 12.71
CA LEU A 139 -8.10 -9.83 11.47
C LEU A 139 -9.57 -10.23 11.31
N MET A 140 -10.42 -9.24 11.07
CA MET A 140 -11.82 -9.41 10.67
C MET A 140 -12.05 -8.67 9.35
N TRP A 141 -12.53 -9.39 8.33
CA TRP A 141 -12.77 -8.82 7.00
C TRP A 141 -14.12 -9.26 6.43
N GLY A 142 -14.98 -8.30 6.10
CA GLY A 142 -16.30 -8.56 5.54
C GLY A 142 -17.23 -9.31 6.48
N VAL A 143 -17.05 -9.17 7.77
CA VAL A 143 -17.73 -9.91 8.83
C VAL A 143 -18.98 -9.16 9.29
N GLN A 144 -20.04 -9.88 9.66
CA GLN A 144 -21.19 -9.33 10.33
C GLN A 144 -21.09 -9.55 11.85
N PHE A 145 -21.03 -8.48 12.62
CA PHE A 145 -21.09 -8.55 14.07
C PHE A 145 -22.52 -8.29 14.55
N LEU A 146 -23.10 -9.25 15.29
CA LEU A 146 -24.55 -9.23 15.55
C LEU A 146 -24.96 -8.29 16.69
N ASP A 147 -24.04 -8.00 17.60
CA ASP A 147 -24.35 -7.31 18.85
C ASP A 147 -24.14 -5.78 18.79
N GLY A 148 -23.77 -5.24 17.63
CA GLY A 148 -23.60 -3.80 17.37
C GLY A 148 -22.36 -3.16 18.00
N THR A 149 -21.85 -3.71 19.10
CA THR A 149 -20.62 -3.28 19.78
C THR A 149 -19.59 -4.39 19.78
N LEU A 150 -18.45 -4.15 19.17
CA LEU A 150 -17.29 -5.06 19.22
C LEU A 150 -16.45 -4.71 20.45
N ASP A 151 -16.68 -5.44 21.53
CA ASP A 151 -15.98 -5.23 22.79
C ASP A 151 -14.74 -6.12 22.89
N LEU A 152 -13.56 -5.50 22.79
CA LEU A 152 -12.24 -6.11 22.91
C LEU A 152 -11.55 -5.73 24.24
N SER A 153 -12.26 -5.13 25.20
CA SER A 153 -11.69 -4.61 26.44
C SER A 153 -10.87 -5.65 27.23
N GLN A 154 -11.26 -6.93 27.15
CA GLN A 154 -10.63 -8.05 27.85
C GLN A 154 -9.43 -8.66 27.12
N PHE A 155 -9.03 -8.11 25.95
CA PHE A 155 -7.90 -8.64 25.15
C PHE A 155 -6.55 -8.16 25.70
N GLY A 156 -6.10 -8.73 26.80
CA GLY A 156 -4.86 -8.31 27.47
C GLY A 156 -3.58 -8.50 26.65
N ASN A 157 -3.60 -9.36 25.64
CA ASN A 157 -2.43 -9.70 24.82
C ASN A 157 -2.50 -9.19 23.38
N LEU A 158 -3.54 -8.44 23.00
CA LEU A 158 -3.75 -8.01 21.62
C LEU A 158 -2.71 -6.95 21.21
N GLU A 159 -1.86 -7.31 20.27
CA GLU A 159 -0.79 -6.45 19.73
C GLU A 159 -1.16 -5.86 18.37
N ARG A 160 -1.94 -6.60 17.56
CA ARG A 160 -2.32 -6.20 16.20
C ARG A 160 -3.79 -6.49 15.94
N LEU A 161 -4.51 -5.49 15.49
CA LEU A 161 -5.92 -5.57 15.16
C LEU A 161 -6.18 -4.98 13.78
N ALA A 162 -6.87 -5.74 12.93
CA ALA A 162 -7.41 -5.22 11.68
C ALA A 162 -8.91 -5.53 11.59
N ILE A 163 -9.71 -4.51 11.37
CA ILE A 163 -11.16 -4.55 11.21
C ILE A 163 -11.48 -3.90 9.86
N ILE A 164 -11.95 -4.70 8.89
CA ILE A 164 -12.15 -4.25 7.53
C ILE A 164 -13.55 -4.66 7.09
N ALA A 165 -14.38 -3.69 6.69
CA ALA A 165 -15.73 -3.92 6.22
C ALA A 165 -16.57 -4.78 7.19
N VAL A 166 -16.56 -4.46 8.48
CA VAL A 166 -17.40 -5.09 9.52
C VAL A 166 -18.65 -4.22 9.69
N ASP A 167 -19.57 -4.32 8.76
CA ASP A 167 -20.63 -3.33 8.53
C ASP A 167 -21.66 -3.18 9.67
N THR A 168 -21.71 -4.12 10.60
CA THR A 168 -22.70 -4.13 11.69
C THR A 168 -22.16 -3.66 13.04
N ALA A 169 -20.85 -3.58 13.23
CA ALA A 169 -20.27 -3.01 14.43
C ALA A 169 -20.21 -1.48 14.34
N LYS A 170 -21.08 -0.82 15.09
CA LYS A 170 -21.12 0.65 15.17
C LYS A 170 -20.12 1.21 16.17
N HIS A 171 -19.80 0.43 17.20
CA HIS A 171 -18.93 0.82 18.29
C HIS A 171 -17.82 -0.23 18.47
N ILE A 172 -16.60 0.23 18.70
CA ILE A 172 -15.45 -0.64 18.99
C ILE A 172 -14.86 -0.22 20.34
N VAL A 173 -14.69 -1.17 21.23
CA VAL A 173 -14.00 -0.95 22.50
C VAL A 173 -12.65 -1.65 22.42
N LEU A 174 -11.57 -0.89 22.36
CA LEU A 174 -10.21 -1.41 22.30
C LEU A 174 -9.76 -1.99 23.67
N PRO A 175 -8.68 -2.79 23.72
CA PRO A 175 -8.16 -3.38 24.94
C PRO A 175 -7.86 -2.35 26.03
N GLU A 176 -8.22 -2.70 27.28
CA GLU A 176 -7.85 -1.93 28.46
C GLU A 176 -6.34 -1.96 28.75
N ALA A 177 -5.67 -3.04 28.38
CA ALA A 177 -4.25 -3.28 28.68
C ALA A 177 -3.27 -2.39 27.92
N GLY A 178 -3.71 -1.70 26.85
CA GLY A 178 -2.88 -0.75 26.10
C GLY A 178 -1.71 -1.35 25.31
N ASN A 179 -1.71 -2.67 25.04
CA ASN A 179 -0.62 -3.37 24.35
C ASN A 179 -0.70 -3.31 22.81
N LEU A 180 -1.73 -2.66 22.27
CA LEU A 180 -1.94 -2.61 20.84
C LEU A 180 -0.86 -1.77 20.16
N ALA A 181 -0.05 -2.41 19.33
CA ALA A 181 1.02 -1.75 18.56
C ALA A 181 0.57 -1.35 17.17
N LYS A 182 -0.35 -2.12 16.55
CA LYS A 182 -0.85 -1.87 15.20
C LYS A 182 -2.37 -1.96 15.16
N LEU A 183 -3.00 -0.91 14.62
CA LEU A 183 -4.45 -0.82 14.44
C LEU A 183 -4.78 -0.46 13.00
N ARG A 184 -5.66 -1.26 12.38
CA ARG A 184 -6.29 -0.92 11.11
C ARG A 184 -7.80 -1.00 11.25
N ILE A 185 -8.48 0.07 10.84
CA ILE A 185 -9.94 0.15 10.80
C ILE A 185 -10.38 0.74 9.46
N ASP A 186 -10.94 -0.10 8.59
CA ASP A 186 -11.53 0.31 7.32
C ASP A 186 -13.02 -0.07 7.34
N GLN A 187 -13.84 0.75 7.99
CA GLN A 187 -15.26 0.48 8.23
C GLN A 187 -16.11 1.73 8.03
N ALA A 188 -17.07 1.66 7.10
CA ALA A 188 -17.87 2.83 6.70
C ALA A 188 -18.89 3.30 7.76
N ASN A 189 -19.38 2.40 8.63
CA ASN A 189 -20.48 2.67 9.56
C ASN A 189 -20.04 2.78 11.03
N LEU A 190 -18.76 3.03 11.28
CA LEU A 190 -18.26 3.20 12.62
C LEU A 190 -18.73 4.54 13.20
N GLU A 191 -19.36 4.51 14.35
CA GLU A 191 -19.87 5.68 15.06
C GLU A 191 -18.90 6.13 16.18
N SER A 192 -18.25 5.16 16.85
CA SER A 192 -17.26 5.48 17.90
C SER A 192 -16.25 4.37 18.15
N ILE A 193 -15.09 4.78 18.66
CA ILE A 193 -14.03 3.90 19.13
C ILE A 193 -13.59 4.35 20.53
N PHE A 194 -13.53 3.44 21.48
CA PHE A 194 -13.18 3.70 22.87
C PHE A 194 -11.82 3.11 23.23
N ASN A 195 -11.16 3.67 24.23
CA ASN A 195 -9.86 3.25 24.78
C ASN A 195 -8.68 3.43 23.78
N VAL A 196 -8.79 4.30 22.76
CA VAL A 196 -7.66 4.62 21.89
C VAL A 196 -6.53 5.27 22.69
N GLU A 197 -6.88 6.15 23.63
CA GLU A 197 -5.97 6.86 24.53
C GLU A 197 -5.15 5.92 25.43
N LYS A 198 -5.66 4.72 25.69
CA LYS A 198 -4.95 3.70 26.46
C LYS A 198 -3.87 3.00 25.65
N GLN A 199 -3.91 3.11 24.32
CA GLN A 199 -2.98 2.39 23.42
C GLN A 199 -1.63 3.12 23.30
N THR A 200 -0.93 3.27 24.40
CA THR A 200 0.34 4.01 24.49
C THR A 200 1.50 3.40 23.67
N HIS A 201 1.35 2.18 23.19
CA HIS A 201 2.30 1.48 22.34
C HIS A 201 1.92 1.52 20.85
N LEU A 202 0.82 2.20 20.50
CA LEU A 202 0.34 2.24 19.12
C LEU A 202 1.33 2.99 18.22
N ASN A 203 2.02 2.27 17.36
CA ASN A 203 3.00 2.83 16.45
C ASN A 203 2.55 2.84 14.97
N VAL A 204 1.52 2.07 14.62
CA VAL A 204 0.92 2.04 13.28
C VAL A 204 -0.59 2.20 13.39
N LEU A 205 -1.12 3.23 12.72
CA LEU A 205 -2.55 3.44 12.57
C LEU A 205 -2.91 3.57 11.09
N ILE A 206 -3.87 2.76 10.65
CA ILE A 206 -4.44 2.80 9.31
C ILE A 206 -5.96 2.92 9.45
N SER A 207 -6.55 3.96 8.86
CA SER A 207 -8.00 4.12 8.81
C SER A 207 -8.44 4.80 7.53
N SER A 208 -9.43 4.22 6.86
CA SER A 208 -10.14 4.85 5.73
C SER A 208 -11.40 5.62 6.18
N VAL A 209 -11.68 5.68 7.48
CA VAL A 209 -12.85 6.31 8.08
C VAL A 209 -12.40 7.27 9.16
N VAL A 210 -12.93 8.49 9.16
CA VAL A 210 -12.50 9.58 10.04
C VAL A 210 -13.62 10.23 10.84
N ASN A 211 -14.87 10.03 10.46
CA ASN A 211 -16.00 10.67 11.11
C ASN A 211 -16.60 9.78 12.19
N PHE A 212 -15.81 9.42 13.20
CA PHE A 212 -16.30 8.73 14.38
C PHE A 212 -15.73 9.39 15.65
N ASP A 213 -16.52 9.33 16.71
CA ASP A 213 -16.13 9.87 18.02
C ASP A 213 -14.95 9.06 18.59
N GLY A 214 -13.96 9.77 19.12
CA GLY A 214 -12.77 9.18 19.76
C GLY A 214 -11.53 9.15 18.88
N PHE A 215 -11.58 9.64 17.63
CA PHE A 215 -10.39 9.70 16.76
C PHE A 215 -9.43 10.83 17.15
N ASP A 216 -9.94 11.92 17.72
CA ASP A 216 -9.14 13.07 18.19
C ASP A 216 -8.09 12.68 19.25
N ILE A 217 -8.24 11.48 19.84
CA ILE A 217 -7.38 10.95 20.89
C ILE A 217 -5.98 10.56 20.39
N VAL A 218 -5.78 10.40 19.07
CA VAL A 218 -4.43 10.24 18.51
C VAL A 218 -3.68 11.55 18.44
N ASP A 219 -4.35 12.67 18.65
CA ASP A 219 -3.71 13.99 18.68
C ASP A 219 -2.64 14.02 19.79
N GLY A 220 -1.44 14.44 19.42
CA GLY A 220 -0.29 14.44 20.32
C GLY A 220 0.30 13.06 20.67
N SER A 221 -0.11 11.96 20.01
CA SER A 221 0.48 10.65 20.23
C SER A 221 2.00 10.66 20.07
N GLN A 222 2.71 10.22 21.12
CA GLN A 222 4.18 10.13 21.12
C GLN A 222 4.70 8.78 20.62
N SER A 223 3.84 7.77 20.46
CA SER A 223 4.23 6.44 20.01
C SER A 223 4.05 6.23 18.50
N LEU A 224 3.20 7.05 17.86
CA LEU A 224 2.81 6.83 16.47
C LEU A 224 3.95 7.18 15.51
N LYS A 225 4.32 6.20 14.67
CA LYS A 225 5.37 6.32 13.65
C LYS A 225 4.84 6.25 12.24
N TYR A 226 3.78 5.50 12.01
CA TYR A 226 3.13 5.34 10.72
C TYR A 226 1.65 5.67 10.83
N LEU A 227 1.19 6.59 9.97
CA LEU A 227 -0.21 6.97 9.87
C LEU A 227 -0.68 6.86 8.42
N SER A 228 -1.80 6.16 8.20
CA SER A 228 -2.51 6.17 6.92
C SER A 228 -3.98 6.46 7.18
N ILE A 229 -4.47 7.61 6.71
CA ILE A 229 -5.77 8.12 7.13
C ILE A 229 -6.47 8.93 6.03
N ASP A 230 -7.81 8.83 6.00
CA ASP A 230 -8.67 9.78 5.31
C ASP A 230 -9.03 10.93 6.26
N LEU A 231 -8.75 12.17 5.88
CA LEU A 231 -8.94 13.37 6.70
C LEU A 231 -10.20 14.16 6.31
N SER A 232 -11.09 13.60 5.52
CA SER A 232 -12.33 14.26 5.11
C SER A 232 -13.14 14.71 6.32
N GLY A 233 -13.24 16.02 6.54
CA GLY A 233 -13.98 16.59 7.67
C GLY A 233 -13.33 16.42 9.05
N SER A 234 -12.09 15.91 9.13
CA SER A 234 -11.34 15.76 10.38
C SER A 234 -10.75 17.09 10.85
N GLU A 235 -10.71 17.31 12.17
CA GLU A 235 -10.01 18.43 12.79
C GLU A 235 -8.57 18.08 13.23
N LEU A 236 -8.12 16.84 13.02
CA LEU A 236 -6.79 16.37 13.42
C LEU A 236 -5.68 17.20 12.76
N ASP A 237 -4.83 17.83 13.57
CA ASP A 237 -3.57 18.45 13.12
C ASP A 237 -2.44 17.40 13.12
N ILE A 238 -2.01 16.99 11.93
CA ILE A 238 -0.95 16.00 11.78
C ILE A 238 0.36 16.46 12.41
N GLY A 239 0.61 17.77 12.45
CA GLY A 239 1.81 18.34 13.06
C GLY A 239 1.94 18.13 14.57
N SER A 240 0.88 17.67 15.26
CA SER A 240 0.92 17.27 16.67
C SER A 240 1.63 15.93 16.89
N LEU A 241 1.75 15.08 15.85
CA LEU A 241 2.28 13.71 15.89
C LEU A 241 3.81 13.70 15.73
N MET A 242 4.54 14.26 16.68
CA MET A 242 5.96 14.65 16.58
C MET A 242 6.92 13.51 16.20
N ASN A 243 6.58 12.25 16.50
CA ASN A 243 7.44 11.08 16.22
C ASN A 243 7.06 10.35 14.92
N LEU A 244 6.18 10.93 14.09
CA LEU A 244 5.74 10.33 12.85
C LEU A 244 6.89 10.24 11.84
N GLU A 245 7.12 9.03 11.31
CA GLU A 245 8.16 8.73 10.32
C GLU A 245 7.58 8.63 8.90
N SER A 246 6.33 8.15 8.77
CA SER A 246 5.63 7.99 7.49
C SER A 246 4.16 8.39 7.61
N ALA A 247 3.66 9.20 6.67
CA ALA A 247 2.28 9.66 6.61
C ALA A 247 1.66 9.42 5.23
N ARG A 248 0.48 8.79 5.19
CA ARG A 248 -0.37 8.67 4.01
C ARG A 248 -1.71 9.33 4.29
N LEU A 249 -1.93 10.47 3.67
CA LEU A 249 -3.09 11.33 3.94
C LEU A 249 -4.00 11.37 2.71
N THR A 250 -5.28 11.11 2.92
CA THR A 250 -6.32 11.25 1.89
C THR A 250 -7.20 12.43 2.24
N MET A 251 -7.48 13.28 1.26
CA MET A 251 -8.31 14.50 1.40
C MET A 251 -7.91 15.43 2.56
N PRO A 252 -6.62 15.73 2.76
CA PRO A 252 -6.22 16.70 3.77
C PRO A 252 -6.64 18.11 3.36
N GLU A 253 -7.06 18.89 4.34
CA GLU A 253 -7.25 20.32 4.24
C GLU A 253 -6.07 21.07 4.89
N TYR A 254 -5.96 22.37 4.64
CA TYR A 254 -4.90 23.21 5.23
C TYR A 254 -4.80 23.06 6.75
N LYS A 255 -5.95 23.03 7.46
CA LYS A 255 -6.00 22.87 8.91
C LYS A 255 -5.32 21.61 9.43
N ASN A 256 -5.35 20.54 8.64
CA ASN A 256 -4.77 19.23 9.01
C ASN A 256 -3.25 19.20 8.87
N ILE A 257 -2.68 19.98 7.94
CA ILE A 257 -1.26 19.91 7.57
C ILE A 257 -0.51 21.23 7.67
N SER A 258 -1.15 22.31 8.15
CA SER A 258 -0.53 23.63 8.25
C SER A 258 0.70 23.66 9.16
N THR A 259 0.81 22.75 10.09
CA THR A 259 1.94 22.63 11.01
C THR A 259 2.82 21.39 10.75
N ILE A 260 2.65 20.73 9.60
CA ILE A 260 3.37 19.50 9.23
C ILE A 260 4.90 19.67 9.25
N ASN A 261 5.39 20.88 9.03
CA ASN A 261 6.82 21.22 9.07
C ASN A 261 7.48 20.98 10.44
N LYS A 262 6.68 20.81 11.52
CA LYS A 262 7.18 20.45 12.85
C LYS A 262 7.63 19.00 12.95
N LEU A 263 7.23 18.14 12.00
CA LEU A 263 7.52 16.70 12.01
C LEU A 263 8.97 16.42 11.59
N GLU A 264 9.90 16.56 12.52
CA GLU A 264 11.34 16.40 12.24
C GLU A 264 11.73 14.96 11.88
N HIS A 265 10.92 13.97 12.24
CA HIS A 265 11.16 12.57 11.96
C HIS A 265 10.51 12.08 10.66
N LEU A 266 9.62 12.89 10.04
CA LEU A 266 8.89 12.49 8.83
C LEU A 266 9.85 12.38 7.64
N ARG A 267 9.89 11.18 7.04
CA ARG A 267 10.71 10.83 5.87
C ARG A 267 9.89 10.54 4.64
N GLU A 268 8.69 10.02 4.82
CA GLU A 268 7.78 9.60 3.75
C GLU A 268 6.45 10.34 3.88
N LEU A 269 6.02 11.00 2.80
CA LEU A 269 4.74 11.70 2.75
C LEU A 269 3.98 11.32 1.48
N SER A 270 2.80 10.75 1.65
CA SER A 270 1.85 10.51 0.56
C SER A 270 0.58 11.31 0.77
N ILE A 271 0.18 12.10 -0.23
CA ILE A 271 -1.06 12.87 -0.22
C ILE A 271 -1.94 12.46 -1.39
N ARG A 272 -3.23 12.25 -1.11
CA ARG A 272 -4.22 11.86 -2.12
C ARG A 272 -5.46 12.73 -2.06
N ARG A 273 -6.04 13.05 -3.24
CA ARG A 273 -7.31 13.77 -3.38
C ARG A 273 -7.33 15.12 -2.67
N MET A 274 -6.30 15.92 -2.87
CA MET A 274 -6.23 17.25 -2.26
C MET A 274 -6.91 18.28 -3.16
N ASN A 275 -7.76 19.10 -2.55
CA ASN A 275 -8.52 20.17 -3.21
C ASN A 275 -8.72 21.37 -2.27
N ASP A 276 -7.63 21.87 -1.69
CA ASP A 276 -7.63 23.08 -0.87
C ASP A 276 -6.50 24.01 -1.32
N PRO A 277 -6.81 25.13 -1.98
CA PRO A 277 -5.79 26.07 -2.50
C PRO A 277 -4.90 26.69 -1.42
N LYS A 278 -5.30 26.69 -0.15
CA LYS A 278 -4.46 27.19 0.94
C LYS A 278 -3.24 26.30 1.19
N VAL A 279 -3.31 25.03 0.76
CA VAL A 279 -2.22 24.08 0.95
C VAL A 279 -0.95 24.47 0.19
N LYS A 280 -1.04 25.25 -0.88
CA LYS A 280 0.14 25.78 -1.58
C LYS A 280 1.12 26.53 -0.67
N ASP A 281 0.62 27.09 0.45
CA ASP A 281 1.42 27.86 1.40
C ASP A 281 1.99 26.97 2.55
N VAL A 282 1.73 25.65 2.52
CA VAL A 282 2.26 24.70 3.50
C VAL A 282 3.75 24.51 3.29
N ILE A 283 4.51 24.61 4.37
CA ILE A 283 5.93 24.31 4.39
C ILE A 283 6.09 22.82 4.71
N LEU A 284 6.74 22.08 3.83
CA LEU A 284 6.98 20.65 4.02
C LEU A 284 8.15 20.39 4.99
N PRO A 285 8.15 19.25 5.71
CA PRO A 285 9.25 18.87 6.60
C PRO A 285 10.57 18.68 5.84
N LYS A 286 11.64 19.32 6.33
CA LYS A 286 12.96 19.33 5.66
C LYS A 286 13.68 17.96 5.59
N ASN A 287 13.22 16.98 6.39
CA ASN A 287 13.81 15.64 6.47
C ASN A 287 13.14 14.63 5.54
N LEU A 288 12.17 15.05 4.73
CA LEU A 288 11.53 14.18 3.73
C LEU A 288 12.56 13.59 2.76
N GLU A 289 12.42 12.29 2.55
CA GLU A 289 13.21 11.50 1.61
C GLU A 289 12.38 11.11 0.38
N GLU A 290 11.07 10.90 0.56
CA GLU A 290 10.16 10.47 -0.50
C GLU A 290 8.81 11.19 -0.39
N ILE A 291 8.27 11.60 -1.54
CA ILE A 291 6.96 12.26 -1.65
C ILE A 291 6.14 11.60 -2.75
N TRP A 292 4.87 11.30 -2.46
CA TRP A 292 3.88 10.84 -3.43
C TRP A 292 2.63 11.73 -3.38
N MET A 293 2.21 12.24 -4.54
CA MET A 293 1.03 13.08 -4.66
C MET A 293 0.09 12.58 -5.76
N PHE A 294 -1.16 12.27 -5.40
CA PHE A 294 -2.12 11.63 -6.28
C PHE A 294 -3.44 12.40 -6.29
N ASN A 295 -3.96 12.68 -7.50
CA ASN A 295 -5.23 13.39 -7.70
C ASN A 295 -5.26 14.75 -6.96
N ILE A 296 -4.31 15.61 -7.29
CA ILE A 296 -4.20 16.96 -6.72
C ILE A 296 -4.86 17.95 -7.68
N LYS A 297 -5.81 18.70 -7.17
CA LYS A 297 -6.54 19.71 -7.95
C LYS A 297 -5.72 20.97 -8.14
N LYS A 298 -6.03 21.71 -9.21
CA LYS A 298 -5.32 22.92 -9.60
C LYS A 298 -5.24 23.94 -8.45
N GLY A 299 -4.04 24.44 -8.24
CA GLY A 299 -3.74 25.41 -7.18
C GLY A 299 -3.62 24.81 -5.78
N SER A 300 -3.68 23.47 -5.66
CA SER A 300 -3.57 22.76 -4.37
C SER A 300 -2.24 22.01 -4.18
N LEU A 301 -1.28 22.16 -5.10
CA LEU A 301 0.04 21.55 -4.96
C LEU A 301 0.90 22.39 -4.00
N PRO A 302 1.39 21.84 -2.87
CA PRO A 302 2.32 22.54 -2.01
C PRO A 302 3.67 22.73 -2.70
N LYS A 303 4.40 23.77 -2.30
CA LYS A 303 5.74 23.99 -2.83
C LYS A 303 6.70 22.93 -2.33
N ILE A 304 7.35 22.22 -3.27
CA ILE A 304 8.36 21.20 -2.99
C ILE A 304 9.73 21.83 -3.17
N SER A 305 10.20 22.47 -2.13
CA SER A 305 11.46 23.24 -2.19
C SER A 305 12.21 23.18 -0.88
N HIS A 306 13.54 23.38 -0.95
CA HIS A 306 14.42 23.37 0.23
C HIS A 306 14.36 22.07 1.03
N LEU A 307 14.25 20.93 0.33
CA LEU A 307 14.20 19.60 0.92
C LEU A 307 15.52 18.87 0.65
N PRO A 308 16.54 19.09 1.50
CA PRO A 308 17.91 18.62 1.21
C PRO A 308 18.08 17.10 1.24
N LYS A 309 17.13 16.35 1.82
CA LYS A 309 17.18 14.88 1.87
C LYS A 309 16.29 14.20 0.85
N LEU A 310 15.51 14.96 0.09
CA LEU A 310 14.55 14.39 -0.87
C LEU A 310 15.29 13.67 -2.00
N LYS A 311 14.94 12.41 -2.21
CA LYS A 311 15.54 11.50 -3.19
C LYS A 311 14.60 11.18 -4.34
N SER A 312 13.31 11.04 -4.04
CA SER A 312 12.30 10.61 -4.99
C SER A 312 11.00 11.39 -4.81
N VAL A 313 10.40 11.78 -5.93
CA VAL A 313 9.08 12.42 -5.98
C VAL A 313 8.23 11.73 -7.04
N SER A 314 6.99 11.41 -6.70
CA SER A 314 6.04 10.79 -7.62
C SER A 314 4.71 11.56 -7.64
N PHE A 315 4.26 11.88 -8.85
CA PHE A 315 3.00 12.54 -9.12
C PHE A 315 2.10 11.68 -10.01
N ARG A 316 0.82 11.67 -9.73
CA ARG A 316 -0.17 11.04 -10.61
C ARG A 316 -1.47 11.84 -10.60
N SER A 317 -1.92 12.23 -11.80
CA SER A 317 -3.14 13.04 -11.97
C SER A 317 -3.07 14.34 -11.14
N VAL A 318 -2.05 15.15 -11.36
CA VAL A 318 -1.83 16.45 -10.74
C VAL A 318 -2.11 17.53 -11.78
N GLU A 319 -3.03 18.44 -11.45
CA GLU A 319 -3.51 19.50 -12.38
C GLU A 319 -2.64 20.76 -12.34
N ASP A 320 -1.55 20.79 -11.60
CA ASP A 320 -0.57 21.88 -11.56
C ASP A 320 0.69 21.49 -12.35
N ASN A 321 1.39 22.50 -12.89
CA ASN A 321 2.74 22.29 -13.41
C ASN A 321 3.69 21.95 -12.24
N ILE A 322 4.09 20.69 -12.18
CA ILE A 322 4.91 20.19 -11.08
C ILE A 322 6.30 20.83 -11.03
N LEU A 323 6.88 21.20 -12.18
CA LEU A 323 8.24 21.78 -12.27
C LEU A 323 8.29 23.22 -11.76
N GLU A 324 7.20 23.98 -11.89
CA GLU A 324 7.10 25.33 -11.29
C GLU A 324 7.11 25.31 -9.76
N ASN A 325 6.63 24.22 -9.17
CA ASN A 325 6.56 24.02 -7.72
C ASN A 325 7.82 23.39 -7.11
N MET A 326 8.84 23.10 -7.93
CA MET A 326 10.04 22.38 -7.48
C MET A 326 11.28 23.25 -7.66
N ASP A 327 12.01 23.47 -6.57
CA ASP A 327 13.32 24.12 -6.61
C ASP A 327 14.21 23.70 -5.43
N ASN A 328 15.52 23.91 -5.54
CA ASN A 328 16.49 23.67 -4.48
C ASN A 328 16.37 22.28 -3.83
N LEU A 329 16.44 21.24 -4.69
CA LEU A 329 16.37 19.82 -4.33
C LEU A 329 17.69 19.12 -4.70
N PRO A 330 18.77 19.36 -3.95
CA PRO A 330 20.13 18.98 -4.38
C PRO A 330 20.38 17.48 -4.46
N ASN A 331 19.54 16.66 -3.81
CA ASN A 331 19.69 15.21 -3.78
C ASN A 331 18.55 14.46 -4.50
N LEU A 332 17.68 15.16 -5.21
CA LEU A 332 16.59 14.52 -5.94
C LEU A 332 17.15 13.73 -7.12
N LYS A 333 16.94 12.41 -7.09
CA LYS A 333 17.43 11.48 -8.11
C LYS A 333 16.34 10.96 -9.03
N GLU A 334 15.12 10.90 -8.54
CA GLU A 334 14.01 10.27 -9.23
C GLU A 334 12.80 11.19 -9.29
N LEU A 335 12.31 11.40 -10.50
CA LEU A 335 11.08 12.15 -10.79
C LEU A 335 10.13 11.26 -11.58
N PHE A 336 8.96 10.98 -11.02
CA PHE A 336 7.88 10.23 -11.66
C PHE A 336 6.65 11.13 -11.79
N GLY A 337 6.07 11.21 -12.98
CA GLY A 337 4.86 12.00 -13.26
C GLY A 337 4.02 11.34 -14.34
N ALA A 338 2.80 10.93 -13.99
CA ALA A 338 1.83 10.40 -14.95
C ALA A 338 0.51 11.16 -14.87
N GLY A 339 -0.02 11.62 -16.01
CA GLY A 339 -1.21 12.46 -16.06
C GLY A 339 -1.00 13.79 -15.32
N VAL A 340 0.13 14.45 -15.61
CA VAL A 340 0.47 15.79 -15.09
C VAL A 340 0.48 16.80 -16.23
N GLU A 341 0.14 18.05 -15.97
CA GLU A 341 0.10 19.11 -16.98
C GLU A 341 1.53 19.62 -17.30
N LEU A 342 2.26 18.90 -18.16
CA LEU A 342 3.62 19.24 -18.58
C LEU A 342 3.74 19.26 -20.12
N PRO A 343 3.32 20.31 -20.79
CA PRO A 343 3.51 20.43 -22.23
C PRO A 343 4.99 20.52 -22.63
N THR A 344 5.81 21.16 -21.80
CA THR A 344 7.27 21.20 -21.94
C THR A 344 7.93 20.82 -20.60
N LEU A 345 9.24 20.50 -20.63
CA LEU A 345 10.00 20.20 -19.43
C LEU A 345 10.79 21.41 -18.92
N ASP A 346 10.38 22.63 -19.27
CA ASP A 346 11.00 23.86 -18.77
C ASP A 346 10.95 23.92 -17.25
N GLY A 347 12.06 24.22 -16.63
CA GLY A 347 12.21 24.19 -15.16
C GLY A 347 12.90 22.93 -14.65
N ILE A 348 13.04 21.87 -15.45
CA ILE A 348 13.72 20.62 -15.04
C ILE A 348 15.22 20.85 -14.80
N GLU A 349 15.81 21.87 -15.44
CA GLU A 349 17.20 22.30 -15.25
C GLU A 349 17.52 22.71 -13.81
N LYS A 350 16.49 23.05 -13.02
CA LYS A 350 16.63 23.34 -11.57
C LYS A 350 16.90 22.09 -10.75
N LEU A 351 16.83 20.91 -11.35
CA LEU A 351 16.93 19.60 -10.69
C LEU A 351 18.17 18.81 -11.20
N PRO A 352 19.40 19.34 -11.07
CA PRO A 352 20.59 18.82 -11.78
C PRO A 352 21.09 17.47 -11.24
N SER A 353 20.49 16.95 -10.18
CA SER A 353 20.86 15.66 -9.59
C SER A 353 20.01 14.48 -10.06
N LEU A 354 19.04 14.72 -10.95
CA LEU A 354 18.18 13.69 -11.50
C LEU A 354 18.99 12.62 -12.24
N VAL A 355 18.68 11.37 -11.93
CA VAL A 355 19.24 10.16 -12.53
C VAL A 355 18.16 9.45 -13.35
N THR A 356 16.91 9.48 -12.90
CA THR A 356 15.77 8.89 -13.57
C THR A 356 14.63 9.89 -13.67
N VAL A 357 14.12 10.07 -14.88
CA VAL A 357 12.91 10.83 -15.17
C VAL A 357 11.92 9.92 -15.88
N ASN A 358 10.75 9.74 -15.28
CA ASN A 358 9.64 9.01 -15.88
C ASN A 358 8.41 9.91 -15.92
N LEU A 359 8.07 10.34 -17.15
CA LEU A 359 6.92 11.19 -17.43
C LEU A 359 6.03 10.55 -18.49
N ASN A 360 5.85 9.24 -18.38
CA ASN A 360 4.94 8.49 -19.24
C ASN A 360 3.49 8.96 -19.07
N ASN A 361 2.70 8.85 -20.13
CA ASN A 361 1.27 9.16 -20.13
C ASN A 361 0.99 10.63 -19.74
N ASN A 362 1.52 11.54 -20.58
CA ASN A 362 1.32 12.98 -20.47
C ASN A 362 1.03 13.57 -21.87
N GLU A 363 0.96 14.88 -21.96
CA GLU A 363 0.79 15.61 -23.22
C GLU A 363 2.06 16.41 -23.60
N THR A 364 3.24 15.88 -23.25
CA THR A 364 4.52 16.54 -23.46
C THR A 364 4.84 16.58 -24.98
N ILE A 365 5.16 17.77 -25.49
CA ILE A 365 5.52 18.03 -26.88
C ILE A 365 7.02 18.30 -27.07
N ASP A 366 7.72 18.72 -26.01
CA ASP A 366 9.14 19.09 -26.05
C ASP A 366 9.87 18.62 -24.80
N ILE A 367 10.99 17.95 -25.02
CA ILE A 367 11.89 17.46 -23.98
C ILE A 367 13.30 18.07 -24.07
N SER A 368 13.51 19.11 -24.85
CA SER A 368 14.84 19.70 -25.11
C SER A 368 15.57 20.13 -23.84
N SER A 369 14.84 20.59 -22.81
CA SER A 369 15.39 21.04 -21.53
C SER A 369 16.12 19.93 -20.75
N VAL A 370 15.88 18.62 -21.03
CA VAL A 370 16.59 17.53 -20.36
C VAL A 370 18.09 17.47 -20.69
N ALA A 371 18.53 18.14 -21.77
CA ALA A 371 19.96 18.22 -22.13
C ALA A 371 20.85 18.80 -21.02
N SER A 372 20.27 19.61 -20.13
CA SER A 372 20.95 20.18 -18.96
C SER A 372 21.28 19.16 -17.86
N LEU A 373 20.65 17.99 -17.87
CA LEU A 373 20.73 16.98 -16.84
C LEU A 373 21.88 16.02 -17.07
N SER A 374 23.10 16.42 -16.72
CA SER A 374 24.33 15.64 -16.98
C SER A 374 24.45 14.32 -16.21
N LYS A 375 23.58 14.08 -15.22
CA LYS A 375 23.52 12.85 -14.45
C LYS A 375 22.37 11.91 -14.86
N LEU A 376 21.54 12.31 -15.82
CA LEU A 376 20.37 11.55 -16.23
C LEU A 376 20.78 10.26 -16.94
N GLU A 377 20.44 9.13 -16.38
CA GLU A 377 20.72 7.79 -16.93
C GLU A 377 19.49 7.16 -17.58
N GLY A 378 18.29 7.40 -17.03
CA GLY A 378 17.02 6.87 -17.51
C GLY A 378 16.04 7.98 -17.88
N LEU A 379 15.49 7.95 -19.12
CA LEU A 379 14.46 8.86 -19.60
C LEU A 379 13.29 8.06 -20.17
N PHE A 380 12.14 8.14 -19.53
CA PHE A 380 10.92 7.42 -19.91
C PHE A 380 9.82 8.45 -20.18
N VAL A 381 9.46 8.61 -21.43
CA VAL A 381 8.47 9.59 -21.93
C VAL A 381 7.52 8.94 -22.94
N SER A 382 7.18 7.68 -22.71
CA SER A 382 6.20 6.97 -23.52
C SER A 382 4.78 7.54 -23.33
N GLU A 383 3.89 7.25 -24.28
CA GLU A 383 2.50 7.76 -24.24
C GLU A 383 2.45 9.29 -24.10
N ASN A 384 3.18 10.00 -24.98
CA ASN A 384 3.21 11.46 -25.08
C ASN A 384 2.90 11.90 -26.52
N VAL A 385 3.15 13.16 -26.85
CA VAL A 385 2.88 13.71 -28.17
C VAL A 385 4.15 14.26 -28.85
N LEU A 386 5.31 13.69 -28.50
CA LEU A 386 6.62 14.07 -29.03
C LEU A 386 6.71 13.76 -30.53
N ASP A 387 7.15 14.73 -31.31
CA ASP A 387 7.49 14.56 -32.74
C ASP A 387 9.01 14.59 -33.00
N ASP A 388 9.78 15.04 -32.02
CA ASP A 388 11.25 15.15 -32.06
C ASP A 388 11.87 14.64 -30.71
N VAL A 389 13.00 13.94 -30.86
CA VAL A 389 13.83 13.49 -29.73
C VAL A 389 15.32 13.69 -30.04
N ASN A 390 15.67 14.67 -30.90
CA ASN A 390 17.06 14.93 -31.28
C ASN A 390 17.96 15.25 -30.10
N VAL A 391 17.39 15.77 -29.00
CA VAL A 391 18.09 16.03 -27.74
C VAL A 391 18.84 14.83 -27.19
N ILE A 392 18.39 13.60 -27.42
CA ILE A 392 19.10 12.40 -26.93
C ILE A 392 20.49 12.21 -27.55
N ALA A 393 20.71 12.72 -28.75
CA ALA A 393 22.04 12.69 -29.36
C ALA A 393 23.05 13.61 -28.64
N GLU A 394 22.56 14.61 -27.92
CA GLU A 394 23.42 15.52 -27.12
C GLU A 394 23.70 14.97 -25.71
N MET A 395 23.12 13.82 -25.35
CA MET A 395 23.20 13.22 -24.03
C MET A 395 23.90 11.85 -24.06
N PRO A 396 25.22 11.79 -24.33
CA PRO A 396 25.93 10.52 -24.49
C PRO A 396 25.98 9.67 -23.21
N TRP A 397 25.61 10.22 -22.07
CA TRP A 397 25.59 9.54 -20.77
C TRP A 397 24.29 8.76 -20.50
N LEU A 398 23.22 8.99 -21.30
CA LEU A 398 21.97 8.23 -21.18
C LEU A 398 22.21 6.72 -21.37
N LYS A 399 21.47 5.91 -20.59
CA LYS A 399 21.56 4.45 -20.63
C LYS A 399 20.29 3.79 -21.14
N ASP A 400 19.15 4.23 -20.64
CA ASP A 400 17.86 3.63 -20.93
C ASP A 400 16.84 4.69 -21.33
N ILE A 401 16.16 4.48 -22.46
CA ILE A 401 15.21 5.43 -23.03
C ILE A 401 13.95 4.69 -23.46
N ASP A 402 12.80 5.24 -23.10
CA ASP A 402 11.50 4.82 -23.63
C ASP A 402 10.78 6.05 -24.19
N VAL A 403 10.62 6.05 -25.52
CA VAL A 403 9.89 7.06 -26.31
C VAL A 403 8.76 6.43 -27.13
N SER A 404 8.32 5.24 -26.71
CA SER A 404 7.22 4.52 -27.35
C SER A 404 5.89 5.29 -27.27
N TYR A 405 4.94 4.96 -28.13
CA TYR A 405 3.62 5.62 -28.16
C TYR A 405 3.72 7.15 -28.26
N ASN A 406 4.49 7.63 -29.24
CA ASN A 406 4.66 9.04 -29.55
C ASN A 406 4.39 9.31 -31.05
N ARG A 407 4.78 10.47 -31.55
CA ARG A 407 4.57 10.89 -32.97
C ARG A 407 5.87 10.97 -33.75
N LEU A 408 6.91 10.27 -33.32
CA LEU A 408 8.24 10.31 -33.93
C LEU A 408 8.21 9.77 -35.35
N ARG A 409 8.84 10.51 -36.29
CA ARG A 409 9.04 10.10 -37.67
C ARG A 409 10.48 9.69 -37.98
N ALA A 410 11.41 10.03 -37.10
CA ALA A 410 12.82 9.71 -37.23
C ALA A 410 13.48 9.52 -35.86
N LEU A 411 14.64 8.88 -35.85
CA LEU A 411 15.55 8.82 -34.72
C LEU A 411 16.80 9.62 -35.02
N PRO A 412 17.40 10.29 -34.01
CA PRO A 412 18.69 10.97 -34.21
C PRO A 412 19.81 9.95 -34.34
N LYS A 413 20.89 10.37 -35.03
CA LYS A 413 22.13 9.61 -35.05
C LYS A 413 22.86 9.78 -33.69
N LEU A 414 23.17 8.68 -33.03
CA LEU A 414 23.92 8.71 -31.78
C LEU A 414 25.39 9.09 -32.01
N LYS A 415 26.00 9.78 -31.06
CA LYS A 415 27.44 10.02 -31.01
C LYS A 415 28.18 8.72 -30.68
N LEU A 416 29.45 8.63 -31.09
CA LEU A 416 30.29 7.44 -30.85
C LEU A 416 30.48 7.14 -29.34
N GLU A 417 30.51 8.17 -28.52
CA GLU A 417 30.64 8.07 -27.06
C GLU A 417 29.35 7.73 -26.32
N SER A 418 28.26 7.48 -27.05
CA SER A 418 26.96 7.14 -26.45
C SER A 418 27.06 5.91 -25.57
N LYS A 419 26.53 6.00 -24.33
CA LYS A 419 26.42 4.91 -23.34
C LYS A 419 25.07 4.20 -23.36
N LEU A 420 24.24 4.47 -24.40
CA LEU A 420 22.90 3.93 -24.50
C LEU A 420 22.93 2.41 -24.56
N LYS A 421 22.13 1.78 -23.67
CA LYS A 421 21.99 0.33 -23.56
C LYS A 421 20.67 -0.16 -24.13
N SER A 422 19.61 0.60 -23.92
CA SER A 422 18.28 0.24 -24.43
C SER A 422 17.49 1.47 -24.89
N ILE A 423 16.71 1.28 -25.95
CA ILE A 423 15.72 2.23 -26.43
C ILE A 423 14.45 1.49 -26.88
N ASP A 424 13.30 1.99 -26.42
CA ASP A 424 11.99 1.61 -26.97
C ASP A 424 11.41 2.79 -27.74
N PHE A 425 11.16 2.59 -29.03
CA PHE A 425 10.48 3.55 -29.91
C PHE A 425 9.28 2.93 -30.64
N SER A 426 8.75 1.86 -30.08
CA SER A 426 7.54 1.19 -30.57
C SER A 426 6.36 2.16 -30.69
N ASP A 427 5.38 1.81 -31.50
CA ASP A 427 4.14 2.59 -31.64
C ASP A 427 4.39 4.09 -32.02
N ASN A 428 5.36 4.31 -32.90
CA ASN A 428 5.65 5.62 -33.52
C ASN A 428 5.52 5.52 -35.04
N PRO A 429 5.16 6.60 -35.76
CA PRO A 429 5.01 6.61 -37.21
C PRO A 429 6.34 6.69 -37.98
N ILE A 430 7.38 6.00 -37.50
CA ILE A 430 8.69 5.91 -38.14
C ILE A 430 8.58 4.99 -39.38
N GLU A 431 8.67 5.56 -40.60
CA GLU A 431 8.57 4.83 -41.86
C GLU A 431 9.91 4.22 -42.28
N ALA A 432 11.01 4.93 -42.05
CA ALA A 432 12.35 4.48 -42.41
C ALA A 432 13.39 4.97 -41.42
N ILE A 433 14.45 4.19 -41.27
CA ILE A 433 15.66 4.57 -40.53
C ILE A 433 16.85 4.41 -41.47
N SER A 434 17.64 5.48 -41.68
CA SER A 434 18.80 5.40 -42.57
C SER A 434 19.82 4.41 -42.05
N PRO A 435 20.58 3.71 -42.93
CA PRO A 435 21.62 2.78 -42.51
C PRO A 435 22.64 3.38 -41.55
N GLU A 436 22.97 4.65 -41.71
CA GLU A 436 23.91 5.39 -40.87
C GLU A 436 23.36 5.59 -39.43
N VAL A 437 22.09 5.98 -39.33
CA VAL A 437 21.39 6.09 -38.02
C VAL A 437 21.30 4.72 -37.37
N LEU A 438 20.84 3.71 -38.11
CA LEU A 438 20.69 2.36 -37.59
C LEU A 438 22.02 1.77 -37.08
N ALA A 439 23.11 2.03 -37.80
CA ALA A 439 24.47 1.62 -37.39
C ALA A 439 24.89 2.26 -36.06
N SER A 440 24.47 3.48 -35.76
CA SER A 440 24.77 4.13 -34.47
C SER A 440 24.08 3.46 -33.28
N TYR A 441 23.04 2.65 -33.51
CA TYR A 441 22.35 1.84 -32.49
C TYR A 441 22.78 0.36 -32.50
N SER A 442 23.85 -0.02 -33.16
CA SER A 442 24.25 -1.41 -33.35
C SER A 442 24.47 -2.18 -32.05
N SER A 443 24.99 -1.53 -30.99
CA SER A 443 25.19 -2.10 -29.66
C SER A 443 24.04 -1.88 -28.68
N VAL A 444 22.94 -1.23 -29.12
CA VAL A 444 21.80 -0.86 -28.28
C VAL A 444 20.70 -1.91 -28.46
N ARG A 445 20.12 -2.36 -27.36
CA ARG A 445 18.89 -3.16 -27.37
C ARG A 445 17.74 -2.26 -27.83
N LYS A 446 17.05 -2.65 -28.90
CA LYS A 446 16.00 -1.85 -29.52
C LYS A 446 14.65 -2.56 -29.47
N SER A 447 13.59 -1.79 -29.24
CA SER A 447 12.20 -2.19 -29.49
C SER A 447 11.57 -1.21 -30.48
N ALA A 448 10.90 -1.74 -31.48
CA ALA A 448 10.30 -0.97 -32.59
C ALA A 448 8.93 -1.52 -33.00
N TYR A 449 8.25 -2.21 -32.13
CA TYR A 449 6.94 -2.80 -32.41
C TYR A 449 5.97 -1.74 -32.97
N ASN A 450 5.12 -2.17 -33.91
CA ASN A 450 4.09 -1.33 -34.54
C ASN A 450 4.62 -0.06 -35.24
N THR A 451 5.93 0.08 -35.48
CA THR A 451 6.41 1.11 -36.41
C THR A 451 6.28 0.61 -37.85
N PRO A 452 5.91 1.46 -38.84
CA PRO A 452 5.92 1.09 -40.28
C PRO A 452 7.28 0.54 -40.71
N PHE A 453 8.38 1.12 -40.23
CA PHE A 453 9.74 0.63 -40.45
C PHE A 453 9.88 -0.85 -40.07
N TYR A 454 9.54 -1.20 -38.81
CA TYR A 454 9.69 -2.58 -38.32
C TYR A 454 8.77 -3.55 -39.06
N GLN A 455 7.57 -3.10 -39.42
CA GLN A 455 6.62 -3.90 -40.20
C GLN A 455 7.13 -4.18 -41.62
N SER A 456 7.92 -3.31 -42.22
CA SER A 456 8.52 -3.49 -43.54
C SER A 456 9.67 -4.50 -43.58
N LEU A 457 10.27 -4.83 -42.44
CA LEU A 457 11.38 -5.76 -42.33
C LEU A 457 10.94 -7.21 -42.60
N THR A 458 11.81 -7.99 -43.26
CA THR A 458 11.64 -9.42 -43.39
C THR A 458 11.77 -10.12 -42.02
N HIS A 459 11.34 -11.37 -41.94
CA HIS A 459 11.47 -12.14 -40.71
C HIS A 459 12.94 -12.30 -40.25
N GLU A 460 13.86 -12.46 -41.18
CA GLU A 460 15.30 -12.55 -40.91
C GLU A 460 15.86 -11.22 -40.38
N GLN A 461 15.48 -10.12 -41.01
CA GLN A 461 15.86 -8.77 -40.56
C GLN A 461 15.32 -8.43 -39.15
N ARG A 462 14.07 -8.84 -38.83
CA ARG A 462 13.51 -8.66 -37.49
C ARG A 462 14.26 -9.42 -36.42
N ARG A 463 14.82 -10.61 -36.77
CA ARG A 463 15.64 -11.38 -35.83
C ARG A 463 17.02 -10.77 -35.59
N ALA A 464 17.53 -10.04 -36.56
CA ALA A 464 18.82 -9.36 -36.45
C ALA A 464 18.73 -7.94 -35.85
N PHE A 465 17.50 -7.40 -35.76
CA PHE A 465 17.23 -6.07 -35.26
C PHE A 465 17.26 -6.02 -33.73
#